data_e4e3ceefa7d2b77d926f100d96455ed6
#
_entry.id   e4e3ceefa7d2b77d926f100d96455ed6
#
_cell.length_a   1.000
_cell.length_b   1.000
_cell.length_c   1.000
_cell.angle_alpha   90.00
_cell.angle_beta   90.00
_cell.angle_gamma   90.00
#
_symmetry.space_group_name_H-M   'P 1'
#
loop_
_entity.id
_entity.type
_entity.pdbx_description
1 polymer ?
#
loop_
_entity_poly.entity_id
_entity_poly.type
_entity_poly.pdbx_seq_one_letter_code
_entity_poly.pdbx_strand_id
1 'polypeptide(L)'
;MDIFSLAFVAAVLASSAPVLYAALGGALCGLAGLFNIALEGQLLWGAFSAVTVSWWTGSAWAGVAAAVVTTTVFSGILAVGAVSWRADPIIVAIGMNLLALGLTGFLLRELLDATGTFAPAGLDGLPSLGFLDGVPLLGPLLAGQTVLVPLALLLAVAASLWLYRTSAGLRLRGVGEHPEAATSLGVPVARYQSATALLAGALCGLGGAQLSLGNVTAFTENMTAGRGWVAVAAVMLANNRPLLVLGACLLFGAAEAWGFRLQGLGLPQQLTDAAPYLVTLLVLVASRLRVRRRLGAVDPVAAVSAAHPEAVVHPEETR
;
A
#
# COMPACT_ATOMS: atom_id res chain seq x y z
N MET A 1 -8.50 -30.25 7.15
CA MET A 1 -8.56 -28.76 7.14
C MET A 1 -8.20 -28.29 5.75
N ASP A 2 -9.19 -27.89 4.98
CA ASP A 2 -8.95 -27.46 3.59
C ASP A 2 -8.19 -26.14 3.60
N ILE A 3 -6.93 -26.20 3.17
CA ILE A 3 -5.98 -25.09 3.14
C ILE A 3 -6.50 -23.93 2.26
N PHE A 4 -7.37 -24.24 1.29
CA PHE A 4 -8.02 -23.30 0.37
C PHE A 4 -9.53 -23.15 0.61
N SER A 5 -9.97 -23.13 1.88
CA SER A 5 -11.36 -22.83 2.19
C SER A 5 -11.74 -21.39 1.80
N LEU A 6 -13.00 -21.17 1.43
CA LEU A 6 -13.53 -19.81 1.16
C LEU A 6 -13.25 -18.84 2.31
N ALA A 7 -13.29 -19.33 3.57
CA ALA A 7 -12.91 -18.55 4.75
C ALA A 7 -11.44 -18.10 4.73
N PHE A 8 -10.52 -18.88 4.13
CA PHE A 8 -9.13 -18.43 3.96
C PHE A 8 -9.03 -17.28 2.96
N VAL A 9 -9.72 -17.37 1.83
CA VAL A 9 -9.73 -16.29 0.84
C VAL A 9 -10.35 -15.03 1.43
N ALA A 10 -11.42 -15.15 2.20
CA ALA A 10 -12.02 -14.01 2.92
C ALA A 10 -11.03 -13.37 3.91
N ALA A 11 -10.27 -14.17 4.67
CA ALA A 11 -9.22 -13.65 5.56
C ALA A 11 -8.09 -12.95 4.79
N VAL A 12 -7.67 -13.50 3.64
CA VAL A 12 -6.68 -12.86 2.75
C VAL A 12 -7.16 -11.49 2.28
N LEU A 13 -8.43 -11.37 1.87
CA LEU A 13 -9.00 -10.11 1.42
C LEU A 13 -9.05 -9.07 2.56
N ALA A 14 -9.47 -9.49 3.76
CA ALA A 14 -9.51 -8.62 4.94
C ALA A 14 -8.13 -8.09 5.34
N SER A 15 -7.12 -8.97 5.38
CA SER A 15 -5.74 -8.61 5.75
C SER A 15 -5.07 -7.75 4.68
N SER A 16 -5.36 -8.02 3.39
CA SER A 16 -4.72 -7.27 2.30
C SER A 16 -5.31 -5.88 2.08
N ALA A 17 -6.57 -5.63 2.44
CA ALA A 17 -7.25 -4.37 2.12
C ALA A 17 -6.56 -3.12 2.70
N PRO A 18 -6.17 -3.03 3.98
CA PRO A 18 -5.46 -1.88 4.53
C PRO A 18 -4.13 -1.61 3.80
N VAL A 19 -3.37 -2.67 3.53
CA VAL A 19 -2.08 -2.59 2.83
C VAL A 19 -2.29 -2.15 1.38
N LEU A 20 -3.35 -2.64 0.71
CA LEU A 20 -3.67 -2.28 -0.67
C LEU A 20 -4.01 -0.79 -0.81
N TYR A 21 -4.79 -0.22 0.11
CA TYR A 21 -5.06 1.21 0.12
C TYR A 21 -3.77 2.04 0.20
N ALA A 22 -2.90 1.72 1.16
CA ALA A 22 -1.63 2.41 1.31
C ALA A 22 -0.72 2.23 0.08
N ALA A 23 -0.63 1.01 -0.44
CA ALA A 23 0.19 0.70 -1.60
C ALA A 23 -0.32 1.37 -2.88
N LEU A 24 -1.64 1.51 -3.08
CA LEU A 24 -2.19 2.30 -4.19
C LEU A 24 -1.78 3.77 -4.07
N GLY A 25 -1.86 4.36 -2.86
CA GLY A 25 -1.39 5.72 -2.60
C GLY A 25 0.10 5.88 -2.90
N GLY A 26 0.92 4.97 -2.41
CA GLY A 26 2.35 4.95 -2.68
C GLY A 26 2.69 4.80 -4.16
N ALA A 27 1.96 3.95 -4.89
CA ALA A 27 2.14 3.75 -6.33
C ALA A 27 1.80 5.00 -7.15
N LEU A 28 0.73 5.72 -6.79
CA LEU A 28 0.38 6.99 -7.44
C LEU A 28 1.47 8.06 -7.21
N CYS A 29 2.01 8.14 -5.99
CA CYS A 29 3.15 9.02 -5.70
C CYS A 29 4.38 8.62 -6.52
N GLY A 30 4.72 7.34 -6.56
CA GLY A 30 5.86 6.83 -7.32
C GLY A 30 5.74 7.11 -8.82
N LEU A 31 4.53 7.01 -9.40
CA LEU A 31 4.25 7.37 -10.79
C LEU A 31 4.35 8.88 -11.06
N ALA A 32 4.24 9.73 -10.04
CA ALA A 32 4.49 11.18 -10.12
C ALA A 32 5.95 11.55 -9.87
N GLY A 33 6.84 10.57 -9.64
CA GLY A 33 8.23 10.82 -9.29
C GLY A 33 8.43 11.25 -7.82
N LEU A 34 7.43 11.05 -6.96
CA LEU A 34 7.49 11.35 -5.52
C LEU A 34 7.56 10.04 -4.73
N PHE A 35 8.71 9.75 -4.12
CA PHE A 35 8.86 8.54 -3.32
C PHE A 35 8.24 8.73 -1.92
N ASN A 36 7.09 8.08 -1.67
CA ASN A 36 6.36 8.18 -0.41
C ASN A 36 6.59 6.93 0.46
N ILE A 37 7.38 7.07 1.52
CA ILE A 37 7.56 6.06 2.58
C ILE A 37 6.85 6.43 3.88
N ALA A 38 6.03 7.51 3.88
CA ALA A 38 5.22 7.90 5.04
C ALA A 38 3.94 7.05 5.20
N LEU A 39 3.79 5.99 4.40
CA LEU A 39 2.58 5.16 4.38
C LEU A 39 2.26 4.54 5.75
N GLU A 40 3.29 4.21 6.56
CA GLU A 40 3.12 3.68 7.91
C GLU A 40 2.47 4.70 8.83
N GLY A 41 3.02 5.90 8.90
CA GLY A 41 2.47 6.98 9.71
C GLY A 41 1.10 7.47 9.23
N GLN A 42 0.88 7.51 7.91
CA GLN A 42 -0.42 7.86 7.33
C GLN A 42 -1.50 6.83 7.68
N LEU A 43 -1.19 5.51 7.60
CA LEU A 43 -2.11 4.46 8.05
C LEU A 43 -2.42 4.57 9.54
N LEU A 44 -1.40 4.77 10.37
CA LEU A 44 -1.55 4.88 11.82
C LEU A 44 -2.39 6.08 12.21
N TRP A 45 -2.14 7.25 11.60
CA TRP A 45 -2.93 8.45 11.81
C TRP A 45 -4.39 8.27 11.40
N GLY A 46 -4.62 7.61 10.24
CA GLY A 46 -5.95 7.27 9.76
C GLY A 46 -6.70 6.34 10.71
N ALA A 47 -6.03 5.32 11.25
CA ALA A 47 -6.63 4.38 12.19
C ALA A 47 -7.01 5.07 13.51
N PHE A 48 -6.15 5.94 14.04
CA PHE A 48 -6.41 6.72 15.25
C PHE A 48 -7.60 7.65 15.07
N SER A 49 -7.61 8.46 14.00
CA SER A 49 -8.68 9.44 13.76
C SER A 49 -10.01 8.76 13.46
N ALA A 50 -10.01 7.58 12.79
CA ALA A 50 -11.21 6.81 12.56
C ALA A 50 -11.89 6.41 13.88
N VAL A 51 -11.14 5.82 14.82
CA VAL A 51 -11.68 5.37 16.10
C VAL A 51 -12.11 6.53 16.97
N THR A 52 -11.28 7.57 17.06
CA THR A 52 -11.55 8.73 17.92
C THR A 52 -12.85 9.43 17.51
N VAL A 53 -13.03 9.71 16.21
CA VAL A 53 -14.24 10.39 15.72
C VAL A 53 -15.45 9.44 15.73
N SER A 54 -15.27 8.15 15.41
CA SER A 54 -16.34 7.17 15.53
C SER A 54 -16.88 7.10 16.95
N TRP A 55 -16.01 7.10 17.96
CA TRP A 55 -16.39 7.11 19.38
C TRP A 55 -17.14 8.37 19.78
N TRP A 56 -16.68 9.55 19.37
CA TRP A 56 -17.32 10.83 19.74
C TRP A 56 -18.68 11.03 19.06
N THR A 57 -18.85 10.53 17.84
CA THR A 57 -20.07 10.74 17.04
C THR A 57 -21.06 9.61 17.11
N GLY A 58 -20.64 8.44 17.62
CA GLY A 58 -21.46 7.21 17.57
C GLY A 58 -21.67 6.70 16.14
N SER A 59 -20.81 7.05 15.18
CA SER A 59 -20.96 6.65 13.79
C SER A 59 -19.65 6.22 13.16
N ALA A 60 -19.55 4.95 12.77
CA ALA A 60 -18.38 4.43 12.06
C ALA A 60 -18.10 5.17 10.75
N TRP A 61 -19.13 5.60 10.02
CA TRP A 61 -18.96 6.34 8.76
C TRP A 61 -18.39 7.75 8.98
N ALA A 62 -18.76 8.42 10.08
CA ALA A 62 -18.14 9.68 10.46
C ALA A 62 -16.66 9.47 10.77
N GLY A 63 -16.31 8.35 11.43
CA GLY A 63 -14.93 7.94 11.66
C GLY A 63 -14.15 7.75 10.37
N VAL A 64 -14.73 7.06 9.37
CA VAL A 64 -14.11 6.89 8.03
C VAL A 64 -13.90 8.24 7.35
N ALA A 65 -14.90 9.10 7.33
CA ALA A 65 -14.78 10.43 6.73
C ALA A 65 -13.68 11.27 7.40
N ALA A 66 -13.62 11.23 8.72
CA ALA A 66 -12.59 11.91 9.50
C ALA A 66 -11.19 11.34 9.20
N ALA A 67 -11.05 10.01 9.13
CA ALA A 67 -9.80 9.37 8.75
C ALA A 67 -9.30 9.85 7.38
N VAL A 68 -10.18 9.88 6.38
CA VAL A 68 -9.85 10.38 5.03
C VAL A 68 -9.40 11.83 5.07
N VAL A 69 -10.18 12.71 5.70
CA VAL A 69 -9.89 14.16 5.73
C VAL A 69 -8.62 14.45 6.52
N THR A 70 -8.50 13.94 7.74
CA THR A 70 -7.36 14.26 8.61
C THR A 70 -6.07 13.66 8.08
N THR A 71 -6.11 12.45 7.49
CA THR A 71 -4.92 11.85 6.89
C THR A 71 -4.52 12.55 5.59
N THR A 72 -5.48 13.05 4.82
CA THR A 72 -5.18 13.92 3.66
C THR A 72 -4.46 15.19 4.10
N VAL A 73 -4.95 15.85 5.16
CA VAL A 73 -4.28 17.04 5.74
C VAL A 73 -2.89 16.68 6.26
N PHE A 74 -2.76 15.57 6.99
CA PHE A 74 -1.47 15.08 7.47
C PHE A 74 -0.50 14.79 6.33
N SER A 75 -0.98 14.23 5.22
CA SER A 75 -0.19 14.03 4.00
C SER A 75 0.21 15.33 3.31
N GLY A 76 -0.45 16.43 3.62
CA GLY A 76 -0.04 17.79 3.21
C GLY A 76 1.37 18.15 3.68
N ILE A 77 1.86 17.56 4.78
CA ILE A 77 3.26 17.72 5.24
C ILE A 77 4.23 17.22 4.16
N LEU A 78 3.95 16.07 3.54
CA LEU A 78 4.76 15.55 2.45
C LEU A 78 4.66 16.44 1.20
N ALA A 79 3.45 16.90 0.84
CA ALA A 79 3.24 17.77 -0.29
C ALA A 79 3.97 19.12 -0.14
N VAL A 80 3.89 19.73 1.03
CA VAL A 80 4.57 21.01 1.29
C VAL A 80 6.08 20.81 1.44
N GLY A 81 6.50 19.84 2.25
CA GLY A 81 7.93 19.61 2.53
C GLY A 81 8.69 19.17 1.27
N ALA A 82 8.25 18.11 0.61
CA ALA A 82 8.97 17.54 -0.51
C ALA A 82 8.77 18.30 -1.83
N VAL A 83 7.54 18.80 -2.10
CA VAL A 83 7.25 19.43 -3.39
C VAL A 83 7.46 20.95 -3.33
N SER A 84 6.93 21.65 -2.31
CA SER A 84 7.02 23.11 -2.25
C SER A 84 8.37 23.59 -1.73
N TRP A 85 8.88 22.98 -0.67
CA TRP A 85 10.18 23.34 -0.08
C TRP A 85 11.36 22.56 -0.68
N ARG A 86 11.08 21.56 -1.54
CA ARG A 86 12.08 20.72 -2.20
C ARG A 86 13.02 20.00 -1.20
N ALA A 87 12.50 19.68 -0.02
CA ALA A 87 13.21 18.85 0.94
C ALA A 87 13.26 17.40 0.43
N ASP A 88 14.22 16.62 0.92
CA ASP A 88 14.30 15.19 0.57
C ASP A 88 13.02 14.47 1.02
N PRO A 89 12.26 13.85 0.09
CA PRO A 89 11.01 13.17 0.41
C PRO A 89 11.16 12.06 1.45
N ILE A 90 12.30 11.39 1.50
CA ILE A 90 12.60 10.30 2.44
C ILE A 90 12.71 10.87 3.85
N ILE A 91 13.43 11.99 4.02
CA ILE A 91 13.59 12.64 5.33
C ILE A 91 12.25 13.14 5.85
N VAL A 92 11.46 13.80 5.00
CA VAL A 92 10.11 14.27 5.37
C VAL A 92 9.23 13.11 5.77
N ALA A 93 9.24 12.02 5.00
CA ALA A 93 8.41 10.86 5.25
C ALA A 93 8.79 10.11 6.55
N ILE A 94 10.09 9.99 6.86
CA ILE A 94 10.56 9.42 8.13
C ILE A 94 10.09 10.31 9.29
N GLY A 95 10.23 11.62 9.17
CA GLY A 95 9.72 12.57 10.16
C GLY A 95 8.21 12.41 10.39
N MET A 96 7.43 12.22 9.33
CA MET A 96 5.99 11.96 9.40
C MET A 96 5.66 10.65 10.12
N ASN A 97 6.41 9.58 9.87
CA ASN A 97 6.22 8.29 10.55
C ASN A 97 6.46 8.43 12.06
N LEU A 98 7.54 9.10 12.45
CA LEU A 98 7.85 9.36 13.87
C LEU A 98 6.81 10.29 14.52
N LEU A 99 6.39 11.32 13.79
CA LEU A 99 5.35 12.25 14.26
C LEU A 99 4.02 11.51 14.48
N ALA A 100 3.59 10.67 13.54
CA ALA A 100 2.37 9.88 13.67
C ALA A 100 2.45 8.95 14.89
N LEU A 101 3.55 8.23 15.07
CA LEU A 101 3.76 7.32 16.19
C LEU A 101 3.69 8.07 17.54
N GLY A 102 4.45 9.15 17.68
CA GLY A 102 4.48 9.95 18.92
C GLY A 102 3.15 10.66 19.19
N LEU A 103 2.56 11.28 18.16
CA LEU A 103 1.34 12.06 18.30
C LEU A 103 0.12 11.18 18.58
N THR A 104 -0.03 10.03 17.91
CA THR A 104 -1.14 9.12 18.20
C THR A 104 -1.07 8.53 19.62
N GLY A 105 0.12 8.16 20.10
CA GLY A 105 0.30 7.68 21.47
C GLY A 105 0.08 8.78 22.51
N PHE A 106 0.46 10.02 22.22
CA PHE A 106 0.19 11.18 23.07
C PHE A 106 -1.32 11.48 23.12
N LEU A 107 -1.97 11.60 21.97
CA LEU A 107 -3.40 11.90 21.87
C LEU A 107 -4.28 10.78 22.42
N LEU A 108 -3.85 9.52 22.34
CA LEU A 108 -4.55 8.39 22.96
C LEU A 108 -4.69 8.59 24.48
N ARG A 109 -3.63 9.08 25.12
CA ARG A 109 -3.64 9.38 26.56
C ARG A 109 -4.42 10.64 26.90
N GLU A 110 -4.21 11.71 26.17
CA GLU A 110 -4.80 13.02 26.48
C GLU A 110 -6.28 13.13 26.09
N LEU A 111 -6.69 12.55 24.96
CA LEU A 111 -8.06 12.68 24.44
C LEU A 111 -8.98 11.52 24.82
N LEU A 112 -8.43 10.31 24.99
CA LEU A 112 -9.21 9.10 25.20
C LEU A 112 -8.95 8.47 26.57
N ASP A 113 -8.09 9.09 27.42
CA ASP A 113 -7.70 8.62 28.76
C ASP A 113 -7.33 7.12 28.75
N ALA A 114 -6.62 6.67 27.70
CA ALA A 114 -6.28 5.28 27.47
C ALA A 114 -4.79 5.07 27.24
N THR A 115 -4.26 3.95 27.66
CA THR A 115 -2.89 3.51 27.44
C THR A 115 -2.87 2.16 26.76
N GLY A 116 -2.04 2.01 25.73
CA GLY A 116 -1.88 0.77 24.98
C GLY A 116 -3.02 0.50 24.01
N THR A 117 -4.22 0.11 24.48
CA THR A 117 -5.36 -0.22 23.63
C THR A 117 -6.63 0.50 24.08
N PHE A 118 -7.32 1.12 23.13
CA PHE A 118 -8.62 1.75 23.32
C PHE A 118 -9.70 0.93 22.57
N ALA A 119 -10.53 0.24 23.33
CA ALA A 119 -11.64 -0.59 22.83
C ALA A 119 -12.86 -0.40 23.72
N PRO A 120 -13.50 0.79 23.71
CA PRO A 120 -14.61 1.07 24.59
C PRO A 120 -15.85 0.26 24.20
N ALA A 121 -16.64 -0.16 25.21
CA ALA A 121 -17.94 -0.77 24.99
C ALA A 121 -18.87 0.23 24.29
N GLY A 122 -19.38 -0.12 23.08
CA GLY A 122 -20.23 0.74 22.27
C GLY A 122 -19.49 1.48 21.14
N LEU A 123 -18.23 1.16 20.88
CA LEU A 123 -17.60 1.58 19.63
C LEU A 123 -18.19 0.77 18.47
N ASP A 124 -18.88 1.46 17.57
CA ASP A 124 -19.47 0.83 16.39
C ASP A 124 -18.39 0.55 15.34
N GLY A 125 -18.24 -0.71 14.97
CA GLY A 125 -17.45 -1.14 13.80
C GLY A 125 -18.17 -0.83 12.50
N LEU A 126 -17.44 -0.93 11.38
CA LEU A 126 -18.04 -0.81 10.06
C LEU A 126 -19.03 -1.97 9.79
N PRO A 127 -20.20 -1.69 9.21
CA PRO A 127 -21.16 -2.72 8.89
C PRO A 127 -20.60 -3.72 7.89
N SER A 128 -20.87 -5.01 8.13
CA SER A 128 -20.57 -6.08 7.19
C SER A 128 -21.57 -6.12 6.04
N LEU A 129 -21.15 -6.70 4.91
CA LEU A 129 -21.97 -6.86 3.71
C LEU A 129 -22.97 -8.04 3.81
N GLY A 130 -23.62 -8.23 4.97
CA GLY A 130 -24.54 -9.34 5.25
C GLY A 130 -25.67 -9.48 4.24
N PHE A 131 -26.03 -8.41 3.49
CA PHE A 131 -27.03 -8.48 2.42
C PHE A 131 -26.58 -9.36 1.23
N LEU A 132 -25.29 -9.72 1.14
CA LEU A 132 -24.76 -10.61 0.10
C LEU A 132 -24.82 -12.09 0.49
N ASP A 133 -25.28 -12.45 1.70
CA ASP A 133 -25.34 -13.84 2.15
C ASP A 133 -26.12 -14.76 1.22
N GLY A 134 -27.14 -14.22 0.53
CA GLY A 134 -27.98 -14.95 -0.42
C GLY A 134 -27.36 -15.15 -1.82
N VAL A 135 -26.17 -14.56 -2.11
CA VAL A 135 -25.57 -14.67 -3.43
C VAL A 135 -24.57 -15.81 -3.46
N PRO A 136 -24.82 -16.90 -4.25
CA PRO A 136 -23.88 -18.00 -4.36
C PRO A 136 -22.53 -17.49 -4.87
N LEU A 137 -21.43 -17.96 -4.30
CA LEU A 137 -20.03 -17.60 -4.54
C LEU A 137 -19.57 -16.28 -3.91
N LEU A 138 -20.35 -15.19 -3.94
CA LEU A 138 -20.00 -13.89 -3.37
C LEU A 138 -20.32 -13.80 -1.88
N GLY A 139 -21.41 -14.43 -1.43
CA GLY A 139 -21.80 -14.47 -0.03
C GLY A 139 -20.67 -14.98 0.88
N PRO A 140 -20.15 -16.18 0.68
CA PRO A 140 -19.10 -16.73 1.54
C PRO A 140 -17.78 -15.95 1.51
N LEU A 141 -17.54 -15.14 0.49
CA LEU A 141 -16.33 -14.34 0.33
C LEU A 141 -16.46 -12.93 0.92
N LEU A 142 -17.63 -12.30 0.77
CA LEU A 142 -17.78 -10.87 1.02
C LEU A 142 -18.78 -10.55 2.14
N ALA A 143 -19.73 -11.44 2.47
CA ALA A 143 -20.78 -11.16 3.44
C ALA A 143 -20.25 -10.78 4.84
N GLY A 144 -19.16 -11.42 5.27
CA GLY A 144 -18.47 -11.09 6.53
C GLY A 144 -17.50 -9.92 6.43
N GLN A 145 -17.32 -9.33 5.23
CA GLN A 145 -16.39 -8.22 4.99
C GLN A 145 -17.11 -6.89 5.12
N THR A 146 -16.32 -5.84 5.42
CA THR A 146 -16.82 -4.46 5.35
C THR A 146 -16.83 -3.96 3.91
N VAL A 147 -17.60 -2.90 3.64
CA VAL A 147 -17.69 -2.24 2.32
C VAL A 147 -16.31 -1.77 1.82
N LEU A 148 -15.39 -1.45 2.72
CA LEU A 148 -14.05 -0.96 2.34
C LEU A 148 -13.19 -2.05 1.67
N VAL A 149 -13.43 -3.34 1.94
CA VAL A 149 -12.66 -4.43 1.30
C VAL A 149 -12.90 -4.50 -0.21
N PRO A 150 -14.16 -4.67 -0.71
CA PRO A 150 -14.39 -4.65 -2.14
C PRO A 150 -14.08 -3.28 -2.78
N LEU A 151 -14.25 -2.18 -2.04
CA LEU A 151 -13.87 -0.85 -2.51
C LEU A 151 -12.37 -0.75 -2.81
N ALA A 152 -11.49 -1.35 -1.98
CA ALA A 152 -10.05 -1.39 -2.25
C ALA A 152 -9.72 -2.09 -3.58
N LEU A 153 -10.39 -3.22 -3.86
CA LEU A 153 -10.22 -3.96 -5.11
C LEU A 153 -10.71 -3.14 -6.31
N LEU A 154 -11.87 -2.51 -6.19
CA LEU A 154 -12.42 -1.63 -7.22
C LEU A 154 -11.51 -0.43 -7.49
N LEU A 155 -10.95 0.19 -6.46
CA LEU A 155 -10.02 1.31 -6.61
C LEU A 155 -8.71 0.89 -7.29
N ALA A 156 -8.21 -0.32 -7.07
CA ALA A 156 -7.04 -0.82 -7.78
C ALA A 156 -7.30 -0.95 -9.29
N VAL A 157 -8.46 -1.47 -9.67
CA VAL A 157 -8.88 -1.58 -11.07
C VAL A 157 -9.14 -0.18 -11.66
N ALA A 158 -9.87 0.66 -10.94
CA ALA A 158 -10.19 2.02 -11.37
C ALA A 158 -8.91 2.86 -11.55
N ALA A 159 -7.97 2.80 -10.62
CA ALA A 159 -6.67 3.46 -10.74
C ALA A 159 -5.90 2.98 -11.98
N SER A 160 -5.90 1.66 -12.25
CA SER A 160 -5.28 1.11 -13.45
C SER A 160 -5.95 1.64 -14.73
N LEU A 161 -7.28 1.60 -14.80
CA LEU A 161 -8.02 2.11 -15.95
C LEU A 161 -7.76 3.61 -16.15
N TRP A 162 -7.81 4.39 -15.07
CA TRP A 162 -7.55 5.82 -15.12
C TRP A 162 -6.13 6.12 -15.62
N LEU A 163 -5.12 5.44 -15.10
CA LEU A 163 -3.72 5.64 -15.49
C LEU A 163 -3.43 5.30 -16.95
N TYR A 164 -4.07 4.24 -17.47
CA TYR A 164 -3.73 3.76 -18.82
C TYR A 164 -4.73 4.15 -19.90
N ARG A 165 -5.91 4.68 -19.52
CA ARG A 165 -6.98 5.03 -20.47
C ARG A 165 -7.30 6.53 -20.52
N THR A 166 -6.69 7.36 -19.63
CA THR A 166 -6.99 8.81 -19.62
C THR A 166 -5.75 9.67 -19.90
N SER A 167 -6.01 10.88 -20.43
CA SER A 167 -4.95 11.87 -20.66
C SER A 167 -4.30 12.36 -19.35
N ALA A 168 -5.07 12.41 -18.25
CA ALA A 168 -4.55 12.78 -16.94
C ALA A 168 -3.55 11.73 -16.42
N GLY A 169 -3.87 10.43 -16.58
CA GLY A 169 -2.96 9.35 -16.23
C GLY A 169 -1.69 9.33 -17.10
N LEU A 170 -1.81 9.66 -18.39
CA LEU A 170 -0.66 9.81 -19.26
C LEU A 170 0.26 10.94 -18.79
N ARG A 171 -0.31 12.12 -18.47
CA ARG A 171 0.45 13.25 -17.92
C ARG A 171 1.13 12.92 -16.61
N LEU A 172 0.43 12.21 -15.71
CA LEU A 172 1.01 11.77 -14.43
C LEU A 172 2.26 10.92 -14.63
N ARG A 173 2.21 9.94 -15.53
CA ARG A 173 3.37 9.09 -15.85
C ARG A 173 4.50 9.89 -16.50
N GLY A 174 4.16 10.80 -17.43
CA GLY A 174 5.15 11.68 -18.03
C GLY A 174 5.84 12.60 -17.02
N VAL A 175 5.12 13.09 -16.02
CA VAL A 175 5.69 13.87 -14.89
C VAL A 175 6.71 13.05 -14.09
N GLY A 176 6.45 11.76 -13.85
CA GLY A 176 7.38 10.92 -13.10
C GLY A 176 8.57 10.43 -13.90
N GLU A 177 8.39 10.15 -15.20
CA GLU A 177 9.48 9.66 -16.06
C GLU A 177 10.43 10.77 -16.50
N HIS A 178 9.89 11.94 -16.92
CA HIS A 178 10.67 13.06 -17.46
C HIS A 178 10.07 14.41 -17.01
N PRO A 179 10.28 14.84 -15.75
CA PRO A 179 9.67 16.06 -15.20
C PRO A 179 10.07 17.34 -15.96
N GLU A 180 11.29 17.41 -16.48
CA GLU A 180 11.77 18.57 -17.26
C GLU A 180 11.03 18.66 -18.61
N ALA A 181 10.88 17.53 -19.31
CA ALA A 181 10.13 17.49 -20.56
C ALA A 181 8.64 17.81 -20.34
N ALA A 182 8.05 17.28 -19.26
CA ALA A 182 6.67 17.61 -18.88
C ALA A 182 6.49 19.11 -18.63
N THR A 183 7.45 19.73 -17.93
CA THR A 183 7.43 21.19 -17.67
C THR A 183 7.53 21.98 -18.97
N SER A 184 8.40 21.59 -19.90
CA SER A 184 8.55 22.23 -21.21
C SER A 184 7.28 22.16 -22.05
N LEU A 185 6.45 21.13 -21.85
CA LEU A 185 5.13 20.97 -22.47
C LEU A 185 4.01 21.67 -21.69
N GLY A 186 4.33 22.48 -20.68
CA GLY A 186 3.35 23.23 -19.87
C GLY A 186 2.61 22.40 -18.83
N VAL A 187 3.05 21.16 -18.50
CA VAL A 187 2.42 20.34 -17.46
C VAL A 187 2.93 20.80 -16.09
N PRO A 188 2.05 21.17 -15.15
CA PRO A 188 2.45 21.66 -13.83
C PRO A 188 2.87 20.50 -12.90
N VAL A 189 4.15 20.09 -12.97
CA VAL A 189 4.72 18.94 -12.23
C VAL A 189 4.37 18.97 -10.73
N ALA A 190 4.60 20.12 -10.06
CA ALA A 190 4.35 20.26 -8.64
C ALA A 190 2.88 20.01 -8.26
N ARG A 191 1.90 20.38 -9.12
CA ARG A 191 0.48 20.11 -8.86
C ARG A 191 0.18 18.61 -8.92
N TYR A 192 0.76 17.87 -9.86
CA TYR A 192 0.60 16.42 -9.95
C TYR A 192 1.20 15.72 -8.75
N GLN A 193 2.41 16.10 -8.34
CA GLN A 193 3.08 15.55 -7.17
C GLN A 193 2.31 15.82 -5.87
N SER A 194 1.88 17.07 -5.66
CA SER A 194 1.08 17.42 -4.48
C SER A 194 -0.28 16.70 -4.47
N ALA A 195 -0.95 16.62 -5.61
CA ALA A 195 -2.24 15.92 -5.71
C ALA A 195 -2.10 14.42 -5.40
N THR A 196 -1.03 13.76 -5.88
CA THR A 196 -0.78 12.34 -5.56
C THR A 196 -0.42 12.14 -4.10
N ALA A 197 0.33 13.05 -3.47
CA ALA A 197 0.60 13.00 -2.04
C ALA A 197 -0.69 13.08 -1.22
N LEU A 198 -1.59 14.03 -1.53
CA LEU A 198 -2.88 14.17 -0.86
C LEU A 198 -3.79 12.97 -1.09
N LEU A 199 -3.85 12.44 -2.32
CA LEU A 199 -4.59 11.21 -2.62
C LEU A 199 -4.03 10.00 -1.87
N ALA A 200 -2.71 9.90 -1.72
CA ALA A 200 -2.10 8.86 -0.90
C ALA A 200 -2.56 8.97 0.57
N GLY A 201 -2.64 10.20 1.11
CA GLY A 201 -3.21 10.43 2.43
C GLY A 201 -4.67 9.97 2.53
N ALA A 202 -5.51 10.31 1.55
CA ALA A 202 -6.90 9.87 1.52
C ALA A 202 -7.04 8.35 1.50
N LEU A 203 -6.25 7.68 0.65
CA LEU A 203 -6.24 6.22 0.56
C LEU A 203 -5.72 5.58 1.85
N CYS A 204 -4.64 6.10 2.44
CA CYS A 204 -4.14 5.64 3.74
C CYS A 204 -5.17 5.87 4.86
N GLY A 205 -5.95 6.96 4.81
CA GLY A 205 -7.07 7.19 5.72
C GLY A 205 -8.12 6.08 5.64
N LEU A 206 -8.52 5.67 4.42
CA LEU A 206 -9.41 4.53 4.21
C LEU A 206 -8.79 3.21 4.72
N GLY A 207 -7.50 3.00 4.45
CA GLY A 207 -6.77 1.83 4.93
C GLY A 207 -6.68 1.77 6.45
N GLY A 208 -6.41 2.90 7.11
CA GLY A 208 -6.40 3.03 8.55
C GLY A 208 -7.77 2.78 9.18
N ALA A 209 -8.84 3.35 8.61
CA ALA A 209 -10.21 3.10 9.05
C ALA A 209 -10.60 1.63 8.87
N GLN A 210 -10.21 0.99 7.76
CA GLN A 210 -10.42 -0.45 7.57
C GLN A 210 -9.69 -1.27 8.63
N LEU A 211 -8.46 -0.91 8.97
CA LEU A 211 -7.67 -1.62 9.96
C LEU A 211 -8.29 -1.51 11.35
N SER A 212 -8.71 -0.30 11.77
CA SER A 212 -9.19 -0.04 13.12
C SER A 212 -10.68 -0.33 13.31
N LEU A 213 -11.56 0.16 12.43
CA LEU A 213 -13.03 -0.01 12.54
C LEU A 213 -13.55 -1.22 11.78
N GLY A 214 -12.83 -1.68 10.73
CA GLY A 214 -13.25 -2.81 9.92
C GLY A 214 -12.77 -4.16 10.46
N ASN A 215 -11.50 -4.26 10.85
CA ASN A 215 -10.89 -5.53 11.22
C ASN A 215 -10.96 -5.82 12.73
N VAL A 216 -10.80 -4.80 13.59
CA VAL A 216 -10.56 -5.02 15.05
C VAL A 216 -11.58 -4.30 15.94
N THR A 217 -12.19 -3.21 15.47
CA THR A 217 -13.06 -2.32 16.25
C THR A 217 -12.38 -1.80 17.53
N ALA A 218 -11.13 -1.33 17.36
CA ALA A 218 -10.30 -0.81 18.44
C ALA A 218 -9.14 -0.01 17.84
N PHE A 219 -8.48 0.80 18.68
CA PHE A 219 -7.18 1.38 18.39
C PHE A 219 -6.15 0.87 19.39
N THR A 220 -5.01 0.41 18.89
CA THR A 220 -3.86 0.02 19.72
C THR A 220 -2.65 0.85 19.32
N GLU A 221 -1.82 1.25 20.28
CA GLU A 221 -0.58 1.96 20.00
C GLU A 221 0.24 1.15 18.96
N ASN A 222 0.68 1.84 17.88
CA ASN A 222 1.42 1.22 16.77
C ASN A 222 0.71 0.04 16.09
N MET A 223 -0.64 0.07 16.01
CA MET A 223 -1.44 -1.05 15.46
C MET A 223 -1.15 -1.40 14.00
N THR A 224 -0.52 -0.49 13.26
CA THR A 224 -0.09 -0.75 11.88
C THR A 224 1.00 -1.82 11.80
N ALA A 225 1.84 -1.92 12.86
CA ALA A 225 2.83 -2.98 13.04
C ALA A 225 3.66 -3.28 11.76
N GLY A 226 4.03 -2.24 11.01
CA GLY A 226 4.84 -2.36 9.81
C GLY A 226 4.07 -2.61 8.50
N ARG A 227 2.73 -2.64 8.50
CA ARG A 227 1.91 -2.83 7.29
C ARG A 227 2.15 -1.76 6.23
N GLY A 228 2.46 -0.53 6.61
CA GLY A 228 2.85 0.52 5.67
C GLY A 228 4.19 0.22 4.99
N TRP A 229 5.16 -0.37 5.69
CA TRP A 229 6.41 -0.83 5.09
C TRP A 229 6.20 -1.99 4.12
N VAL A 230 5.29 -2.91 4.44
CA VAL A 230 4.85 -3.96 3.50
C VAL A 230 4.21 -3.34 2.26
N ALA A 231 3.43 -2.26 2.42
CA ALA A 231 2.86 -1.52 1.29
C ALA A 231 3.96 -0.89 0.41
N VAL A 232 4.99 -0.26 1.00
CA VAL A 232 6.16 0.25 0.25
C VAL A 232 6.85 -0.89 -0.53
N ALA A 233 7.06 -2.04 0.11
CA ALA A 233 7.65 -3.20 -0.56
C ALA A 233 6.78 -3.71 -1.72
N ALA A 234 5.44 -3.74 -1.56
CA ALA A 234 4.51 -4.09 -2.62
C ALA A 234 4.58 -3.13 -3.82
N VAL A 235 4.67 -1.82 -3.55
CA VAL A 235 4.84 -0.79 -4.58
C VAL A 235 6.13 -0.99 -5.38
N MET A 236 7.25 -1.21 -4.68
CA MET A 236 8.55 -1.43 -5.32
C MET A 236 8.57 -2.72 -6.14
N LEU A 237 7.99 -3.81 -5.62
CA LEU A 237 7.89 -5.09 -6.33
C LEU A 237 7.04 -4.97 -7.60
N ALA A 238 5.97 -4.18 -7.54
CA ALA A 238 5.03 -3.96 -8.62
C ALA A 238 5.46 -2.86 -9.62
N ASN A 239 6.60 -2.19 -9.42
CA ASN A 239 7.03 -1.04 -10.22
C ASN A 239 5.92 0.01 -10.41
N ASN A 240 5.25 0.38 -9.34
CA ASN A 240 4.14 1.36 -9.30
C ASN A 240 2.91 0.99 -10.18
N ARG A 241 2.77 -0.25 -10.67
CA ARG A 241 1.62 -0.66 -11.51
C ARG A 241 0.47 -1.14 -10.64
N PRO A 242 -0.73 -0.49 -10.65
CA PRO A 242 -1.80 -0.77 -9.68
C PRO A 242 -2.28 -2.23 -9.66
N LEU A 243 -2.40 -2.89 -10.81
CA LEU A 243 -2.81 -4.30 -10.85
C LEU A 243 -1.73 -5.25 -10.31
N LEU A 244 -0.45 -4.93 -10.51
CA LEU A 244 0.63 -5.70 -9.91
C LEU A 244 0.74 -5.42 -8.41
N VAL A 245 0.47 -4.17 -7.98
CA VAL A 245 0.34 -3.80 -6.56
C VAL A 245 -0.75 -4.63 -5.90
N LEU A 246 -1.93 -4.75 -6.52
CA LEU A 246 -2.99 -5.62 -6.04
C LEU A 246 -2.51 -7.07 -5.85
N GLY A 247 -1.83 -7.63 -6.85
CA GLY A 247 -1.28 -8.99 -6.76
C GLY A 247 -0.26 -9.14 -5.63
N ALA A 248 0.63 -8.16 -5.44
CA ALA A 248 1.61 -8.16 -4.35
C ALA A 248 0.92 -8.05 -2.97
N CYS A 249 -0.08 -7.17 -2.81
CA CYS A 249 -0.82 -7.04 -1.56
C CYS A 249 -1.63 -8.30 -1.22
N LEU A 250 -2.23 -8.95 -2.20
CA LEU A 250 -2.90 -10.25 -1.98
C LEU A 250 -1.92 -11.34 -1.56
N LEU A 251 -0.72 -11.35 -2.11
CA LEU A 251 0.33 -12.28 -1.70
C LEU A 251 0.74 -12.04 -0.23
N PHE A 252 0.93 -10.79 0.17
CA PHE A 252 1.27 -10.45 1.56
C PHE A 252 0.11 -10.72 2.51
N GLY A 253 -1.13 -10.40 2.11
CA GLY A 253 -2.32 -10.75 2.88
C GLY A 253 -2.50 -12.26 3.04
N ALA A 254 -2.14 -13.05 2.02
CA ALA A 254 -2.14 -14.51 2.12
C ALA A 254 -1.10 -15.01 3.12
N ALA A 255 0.10 -14.40 3.14
CA ALA A 255 1.14 -14.74 4.11
C ALA A 255 0.70 -14.40 5.54
N GLU A 256 0.07 -13.24 5.74
CA GLU A 256 -0.46 -12.83 7.04
C GLU A 256 -1.61 -13.75 7.50
N ALA A 257 -2.57 -14.03 6.63
CA ALA A 257 -3.68 -14.96 6.93
C ALA A 257 -3.19 -16.38 7.24
N TRP A 258 -2.11 -16.82 6.60
CA TRP A 258 -1.44 -18.07 6.92
C TRP A 258 -0.79 -18.01 8.30
N GLY A 259 -0.09 -16.90 8.61
CA GLY A 259 0.51 -16.67 9.93
C GLY A 259 -0.50 -16.79 11.05
N PHE A 260 -1.68 -16.17 10.94
CA PHE A 260 -2.76 -16.30 11.93
C PHE A 260 -3.24 -17.73 12.11
N ARG A 261 -3.30 -18.52 11.05
CA ARG A 261 -3.66 -19.96 11.15
C ARG A 261 -2.60 -20.78 11.87
N LEU A 262 -1.34 -20.48 11.65
CA LEU A 262 -0.22 -21.17 12.31
C LEU A 262 -0.16 -20.89 13.81
N GLN A 263 -0.64 -19.72 14.28
CA GLN A 263 -0.79 -19.42 15.70
C GLN A 263 -1.70 -20.42 16.40
N GLY A 264 -2.78 -20.87 15.73
CA GLY A 264 -3.67 -21.92 16.24
C GLY A 264 -3.02 -23.29 16.43
N LEU A 265 -1.79 -23.50 15.90
CA LEU A 265 -1.02 -24.73 16.05
C LEU A 265 0.00 -24.68 17.21
N GLY A 266 -0.03 -23.62 18.04
CA GLY A 266 0.85 -23.49 19.21
C GLY A 266 2.27 -23.02 18.88
N LEU A 267 2.51 -22.48 17.68
CA LEU A 267 3.80 -21.87 17.32
C LEU A 267 4.00 -20.53 18.04
N PRO A 268 5.25 -20.16 18.39
CA PRO A 268 5.55 -18.88 18.98
C PRO A 268 5.06 -17.71 18.09
N GLN A 269 4.42 -16.70 18.71
CA GLN A 269 3.86 -15.55 18.01
C GLN A 269 4.90 -14.83 17.13
N GLN A 270 6.16 -14.78 17.61
CA GLN A 270 7.27 -14.14 16.88
C GLN A 270 7.51 -14.76 15.50
N LEU A 271 7.35 -16.08 15.35
CA LEU A 271 7.50 -16.77 14.06
C LEU A 271 6.34 -16.44 13.10
N THR A 272 5.15 -16.31 13.62
CA THR A 272 3.95 -16.00 12.82
C THR A 272 3.92 -14.53 12.38
N ASP A 273 4.37 -13.61 13.24
CA ASP A 273 4.52 -12.20 12.92
C ASP A 273 5.64 -11.95 11.88
N ALA A 274 6.65 -12.83 11.82
CA ALA A 274 7.71 -12.79 10.81
C ALA A 274 7.26 -13.30 9.42
N ALA A 275 6.15 -14.02 9.31
CA ALA A 275 5.71 -14.66 8.06
C ALA A 275 5.59 -13.68 6.87
N PRO A 276 4.95 -12.49 6.96
CA PRO A 276 4.87 -11.54 5.86
C PRO A 276 6.25 -11.08 5.36
N TYR A 277 7.20 -10.86 6.30
CA TYR A 277 8.55 -10.41 5.97
C TYR A 277 9.37 -11.51 5.30
N LEU A 278 9.25 -12.76 5.76
CA LEU A 278 9.88 -13.92 5.14
C LEU A 278 9.38 -14.14 3.72
N VAL A 279 8.06 -14.04 3.50
CA VAL A 279 7.46 -14.15 2.16
C VAL A 279 7.97 -13.03 1.26
N THR A 280 8.05 -11.79 1.78
CA THR A 280 8.61 -10.66 1.04
C THR A 280 10.02 -10.95 0.56
N LEU A 281 10.88 -11.41 1.46
CA LEU A 281 12.27 -11.76 1.15
C LEU A 281 12.35 -12.88 0.11
N LEU A 282 11.58 -13.94 0.27
CA LEU A 282 11.55 -15.06 -0.68
C LEU A 282 11.09 -14.62 -2.07
N VAL A 283 10.05 -13.79 -2.16
CA VAL A 283 9.54 -13.26 -3.44
C VAL A 283 10.58 -12.34 -4.10
N LEU A 284 11.26 -11.48 -3.34
CA LEU A 284 12.32 -10.63 -3.87
C LEU A 284 13.50 -11.46 -4.39
N VAL A 285 13.95 -12.46 -3.65
CA VAL A 285 15.01 -13.37 -4.07
C VAL A 285 14.59 -14.14 -5.34
N ALA A 286 13.38 -14.70 -5.35
CA ALA A 286 12.86 -15.43 -6.50
C ALA A 286 12.73 -14.55 -7.74
N SER A 287 12.28 -13.29 -7.59
CA SER A 287 12.18 -12.33 -8.69
C SER A 287 13.55 -12.01 -9.28
N ARG A 288 14.56 -11.79 -8.43
CA ARG A 288 15.95 -11.54 -8.87
C ARG A 288 16.57 -12.74 -9.57
N LEU A 289 16.33 -13.95 -9.06
CA LEU A 289 16.81 -15.18 -9.70
C LEU A 289 16.17 -15.40 -11.08
N ARG A 290 14.88 -15.09 -11.25
CA ARG A 290 14.19 -15.16 -12.55
C ARG A 290 14.76 -14.16 -13.55
N VAL A 291 15.02 -12.92 -13.14
CA VAL A 291 15.63 -11.88 -13.99
C VAL A 291 17.04 -12.30 -14.40
N ARG A 292 17.84 -12.78 -13.45
CA ARG A 292 19.22 -13.25 -13.72
C ARG A 292 19.25 -14.42 -14.72
N ARG A 293 18.32 -15.37 -14.58
CA ARG A 293 18.18 -16.49 -15.56
C ARG A 293 17.79 -16.01 -16.94
N ARG A 294 16.95 -14.97 -17.07
CA ARG A 294 16.58 -14.38 -18.37
C ARG A 294 17.73 -13.60 -18.99
N LEU A 295 18.51 -12.86 -18.23
CA LEU A 295 19.67 -12.11 -18.71
C LEU A 295 20.86 -13.04 -19.01
N GLY A 296 21.05 -14.14 -18.28
CA GLY A 296 22.08 -15.14 -18.55
C GLY A 296 21.78 -16.04 -19.75
N ALA A 297 20.54 -16.00 -20.27
CA ALA A 297 20.15 -16.68 -21.51
C ALA A 297 20.42 -15.82 -22.78
N VAL A 298 20.76 -14.53 -22.61
CA VAL A 298 21.23 -13.67 -23.70
C VAL A 298 22.74 -13.66 -23.61
N ASP A 299 23.40 -14.45 -24.45
CA ASP A 299 24.85 -14.46 -24.56
C ASP A 299 25.30 -13.08 -25.11
N PRO A 300 25.98 -12.24 -24.31
CA PRO A 300 26.38 -10.89 -24.74
C PRO A 300 27.34 -10.94 -25.93
N VAL A 301 28.09 -12.02 -26.08
CA VAL A 301 29.02 -12.20 -27.22
C VAL A 301 28.22 -12.52 -28.50
N ALA A 302 27.18 -13.32 -28.42
CA ALA A 302 26.31 -13.61 -29.56
C ALA A 302 25.51 -12.38 -30.00
N ALA A 303 25.07 -11.53 -29.04
CA ALA A 303 24.35 -10.29 -29.35
C ALA A 303 25.24 -9.24 -30.03
N VAL A 304 26.50 -9.11 -29.63
CA VAL A 304 27.48 -8.20 -30.26
C VAL A 304 27.89 -8.72 -31.66
N SER A 305 28.07 -10.02 -31.82
CA SER A 305 28.40 -10.66 -33.10
C SER A 305 27.24 -10.53 -34.11
N ALA A 306 25.99 -10.59 -33.66
CA ALA A 306 24.81 -10.41 -34.50
C ALA A 306 24.57 -8.94 -34.92
N ALA A 307 25.01 -7.98 -34.09
CA ALA A 307 24.85 -6.55 -34.36
C ALA A 307 25.94 -5.97 -35.30
N HIS A 308 27.10 -6.62 -35.37
CA HIS A 308 28.21 -6.21 -36.28
C HIS A 308 28.82 -7.42 -36.97
N PRO A 309 28.15 -7.98 -38.00
CA PRO A 309 28.65 -9.13 -38.74
C PRO A 309 29.98 -8.82 -39.51
N GLU A 310 30.31 -7.55 -39.71
CA GLU A 310 31.52 -7.12 -40.43
C GLU A 310 32.75 -6.90 -39.53
N ALA A 311 32.63 -7.07 -38.20
CA ALA A 311 33.76 -6.84 -37.28
C ALA A 311 34.63 -8.10 -37.05
N VAL A 312 34.35 -9.22 -37.71
CA VAL A 312 35.25 -10.37 -37.76
C VAL A 312 36.28 -10.15 -38.84
N VAL A 313 37.25 -9.26 -38.57
CA VAL A 313 38.46 -9.12 -39.38
C VAL A 313 39.29 -10.42 -39.18
N HIS A 314 39.42 -11.18 -40.26
CA HIS A 314 40.34 -12.30 -40.32
C HIS A 314 41.78 -11.78 -40.12
N PRO A 315 42.54 -12.33 -39.17
CA PRO A 315 43.96 -12.01 -39.07
C PRO A 315 44.76 -12.95 -39.97
N GLU A 316 44.70 -12.71 -41.29
CA GLU A 316 45.66 -13.34 -42.22
C GLU A 316 45.75 -12.46 -43.45
N GLU A 317 46.92 -11.83 -43.63
CA GLU A 317 47.67 -11.48 -44.81
C GLU A 317 48.48 -10.22 -44.61
N THR A 318 49.59 -10.36 -43.89
CA THR A 318 50.78 -9.54 -44.12
C THR A 318 51.99 -10.47 -44.20
N ARG A 319 52.31 -10.87 -45.44
CA ARG A 319 53.67 -11.25 -45.85
C ARG A 319 54.23 -10.13 -46.69
#